data_6ee0d1ccfc4001982df7125e196a3eb2
#
_entry.id   6ee0d1ccfc4001982df7125e196a3eb2
#
_cell.length_a   1.000
_cell.length_b   1.000
_cell.length_c   1.000
_cell.angle_alpha   90.00
_cell.angle_beta   90.00
_cell.angle_gamma   90.00
#
_symmetry.space_group_name_H-M   'P 1'
#
loop_
_entity.id
_entity.type
_entity.pdbx_description
1 polymer ?
#
loop_
_entity_poly.entity_id
_entity_poly.type
_entity_poly.pdbx_seq_one_letter_code
_entity_poly.pdbx_strand_id
1 'polypeptide(L)'
;VVTSSELTVRRVPIEFLEIELAVLEGMGLDYDRTPEYPAHNGRTRLVDLTVRPSKLTAPIDTIHPMPFPGINIDNVPFFAAIAAAAHGTTMIHDWVYDNRAIYLTELTRLGADIKLLDPHRVLVQGPTRWRAAEMVCPPALRPAVVILLAMLAAKGTSVLRNVYVINRGYEDLAERLNSIGAQIETFRDI
;
A
#
# COMPACT_ATOMS: atom_id res chain seq x y z
N VAL A 1 8.92 -0.27 1.46
CA VAL A 1 9.01 0.76 0.41
C VAL A 1 8.87 2.15 0.99
N VAL A 2 7.68 2.56 1.43
CA VAL A 2 7.41 3.96 1.84
C VAL A 2 8.21 4.42 3.07
N THR A 3 8.59 3.51 3.96
CA THR A 3 9.39 3.79 5.18
C THR A 3 10.88 3.53 4.99
N SER A 4 11.31 3.04 3.83
CA SER A 4 12.71 2.68 3.53
C SER A 4 13.34 1.73 4.58
N SER A 5 12.55 0.77 5.07
CA SER A 5 12.97 -0.23 6.06
C SER A 5 13.14 -1.59 5.41
N GLU A 6 14.06 -2.41 5.95
CA GLU A 6 14.10 -3.83 5.64
C GLU A 6 13.01 -4.55 6.45
N LEU A 7 12.28 -5.46 5.80
CA LEU A 7 11.21 -6.21 6.44
C LEU A 7 11.14 -7.63 5.89
N THR A 8 11.12 -8.62 6.78
CA THR A 8 10.86 -10.02 6.41
C THR A 8 9.40 -10.38 6.72
N VAL A 9 8.67 -10.74 5.67
CA VAL A 9 7.31 -11.28 5.77
C VAL A 9 7.38 -12.78 5.62
N ARG A 10 7.02 -13.52 6.68
CA ARG A 10 7.08 -14.97 6.70
C ARG A 10 5.78 -15.60 6.22
N ARG A 11 5.88 -16.80 5.65
CA ARG A 11 4.73 -17.62 5.25
C ARG A 11 3.83 -16.94 4.22
N VAL A 12 4.44 -16.27 3.25
CA VAL A 12 3.74 -15.60 2.15
C VAL A 12 3.22 -16.65 1.17
N PRO A 13 1.92 -16.68 0.85
CA PRO A 13 1.36 -17.58 -0.15
C PRO A 13 1.68 -17.06 -1.55
N ILE A 14 2.84 -17.45 -2.07
CA ILE A 14 3.48 -16.84 -3.24
C ILE A 14 2.61 -16.89 -4.49
N GLU A 15 1.88 -17.99 -4.71
CA GLU A 15 1.04 -18.18 -5.89
C GLU A 15 -0.07 -17.13 -6.07
N PHE A 16 -0.44 -16.41 -4.98
CA PHE A 16 -1.44 -15.34 -5.01
C PHE A 16 -0.85 -13.94 -5.10
N LEU A 17 0.48 -13.81 -5.14
CA LEU A 17 1.18 -12.51 -5.15
C LEU A 17 2.22 -12.40 -6.28
N GLU A 18 2.32 -13.40 -7.16
CA GLU A 18 3.32 -13.42 -8.23
C GLU A 18 3.20 -12.22 -9.17
N ILE A 19 1.98 -11.79 -9.49
CA ILE A 19 1.80 -10.65 -10.41
C ILE A 19 2.13 -9.32 -9.74
N GLU A 20 1.74 -9.13 -8.48
CA GLU A 20 2.11 -7.94 -7.70
C GLU A 20 3.62 -7.84 -7.54
N LEU A 21 4.29 -8.96 -7.27
CA LEU A 21 5.75 -9.01 -7.17
C LEU A 21 6.41 -8.73 -8.52
N ALA A 22 5.88 -9.28 -9.63
CA ALA A 22 6.41 -9.01 -10.96
C ALA A 22 6.31 -7.52 -11.33
N VAL A 23 5.20 -6.85 -10.98
CA VAL A 23 5.07 -5.39 -11.16
C VAL A 23 6.09 -4.65 -10.30
N LEU A 24 6.25 -5.03 -9.04
CA LEU A 24 7.20 -4.39 -8.12
C LEU A 24 8.66 -4.64 -8.53
N GLU A 25 9.00 -5.83 -9.05
CA GLU A 25 10.30 -6.12 -9.66
C GLU A 25 10.56 -5.20 -10.86
N GLY A 26 9.56 -5.06 -11.75
CA GLY A 26 9.63 -4.14 -12.88
C GLY A 26 9.82 -2.68 -12.47
N MET A 27 9.33 -2.31 -11.28
CA MET A 27 9.56 -0.99 -10.66
C MET A 27 10.94 -0.89 -9.98
N GLY A 28 11.68 -1.98 -9.80
CA GLY A 28 12.99 -2.00 -9.18
C GLY A 28 12.99 -2.35 -7.69
N LEU A 29 11.99 -3.11 -7.22
CA LEU A 29 11.97 -3.62 -5.85
C LEU A 29 13.11 -4.63 -5.63
N ASP A 30 13.92 -4.41 -4.62
CA ASP A 30 14.95 -5.35 -4.15
C ASP A 30 14.36 -6.23 -3.05
N TYR A 31 14.31 -7.54 -3.32
CA TYR A 31 13.89 -8.52 -2.33
C TYR A 31 14.50 -9.89 -2.58
N ASP A 32 14.57 -10.70 -1.53
CA ASP A 32 14.89 -12.12 -1.59
C ASP A 32 13.69 -12.95 -1.18
N ARG A 33 13.62 -14.17 -1.70
CA ARG A 33 12.69 -15.19 -1.22
C ARG A 33 13.39 -16.48 -0.91
N THR A 34 12.92 -17.19 0.11
CA THR A 34 13.36 -18.55 0.40
C THR A 34 12.89 -19.51 -0.69
N PRO A 35 13.46 -20.73 -0.76
CA PRO A 35 12.81 -21.83 -1.47
C PRO A 35 11.38 -22.03 -0.98
N GLU A 36 10.51 -22.49 -1.87
CA GLU A 36 9.12 -22.79 -1.56
C GLU A 36 9.01 -23.94 -0.56
N TYR A 37 8.07 -23.81 0.38
CA TYR A 37 7.73 -24.87 1.33
C TYR A 37 6.21 -24.98 1.49
N PRO A 38 5.67 -26.18 1.83
CA PRO A 38 4.23 -26.37 1.95
C PRO A 38 3.67 -25.68 3.20
N ALA A 39 2.47 -25.11 3.06
CA ALA A 39 1.68 -24.70 4.20
C ALA A 39 1.21 -25.94 4.99
N HIS A 40 0.77 -25.73 6.24
CA HIS A 40 0.27 -26.81 7.10
C HIS A 40 -0.89 -27.62 6.47
N ASN A 41 -1.69 -26.98 5.61
CA ASN A 41 -2.77 -27.66 4.87
C ASN A 41 -2.29 -28.52 3.68
N GLY A 42 -0.98 -28.50 3.37
CA GLY A 42 -0.37 -29.27 2.27
C GLY A 42 -0.78 -28.83 0.86
N ARG A 43 -1.55 -27.76 0.71
CA ARG A 43 -2.11 -27.32 -0.59
C ARG A 43 -1.54 -25.99 -1.08
N THR A 44 -1.09 -25.14 -0.18
CA THR A 44 -0.58 -23.80 -0.49
C THR A 44 0.94 -23.81 -0.40
N ARG A 45 1.61 -23.18 -1.38
CA ARG A 45 3.06 -22.97 -1.38
C ARG A 45 3.38 -21.66 -0.67
N LEU A 46 4.32 -21.70 0.26
CA LEU A 46 4.76 -20.56 1.04
C LEU A 46 6.21 -20.24 0.76
N VAL A 47 6.55 -18.97 0.90
CA VAL A 47 7.93 -18.47 0.97
C VAL A 47 8.04 -17.45 2.10
N ASP A 48 9.24 -17.19 2.56
CA ASP A 48 9.53 -16.00 3.35
C ASP A 48 10.16 -14.95 2.41
N LEU A 49 9.62 -13.72 2.44
CA LEU A 49 10.10 -12.59 1.63
C LEU A 49 10.85 -11.61 2.50
N THR A 50 12.08 -11.27 2.14
CA THR A 50 12.82 -10.17 2.74
C THR A 50 12.91 -9.03 1.75
N VAL A 51 12.19 -7.96 2.03
CA VAL A 51 12.12 -6.74 1.20
C VAL A 51 13.11 -5.72 1.74
N ARG A 52 13.91 -5.10 0.86
CA ARG A 52 14.91 -4.09 1.21
C ARG A 52 14.51 -2.69 0.75
N PRO A 53 15.11 -1.64 1.33
CA PRO A 53 14.99 -0.29 0.81
C PRO A 53 15.37 -0.23 -0.67
N SER A 54 14.45 0.24 -1.51
CA SER A 54 14.60 0.22 -2.96
C SER A 54 14.32 1.60 -3.55
N LYS A 55 15.04 1.96 -4.63
CA LYS A 55 14.74 3.14 -5.44
C LYS A 55 13.82 2.74 -6.58
N LEU A 56 12.54 2.89 -6.37
CA LEU A 56 11.54 2.51 -7.35
C LEU A 56 11.44 3.55 -8.48
N THR A 57 11.09 3.05 -9.67
CA THR A 57 10.68 3.84 -10.83
C THR A 57 9.24 3.50 -11.21
N ALA A 58 8.54 4.45 -11.81
CA ALA A 58 7.20 4.22 -12.30
C ALA A 58 7.18 3.04 -13.29
N PRO A 59 6.17 2.17 -13.26
CA PRO A 59 6.02 1.09 -14.23
C PRO A 59 5.74 1.66 -15.63
N ILE A 60 6.05 0.89 -16.66
CA ILE A 60 5.77 1.28 -18.06
C ILE A 60 4.26 1.29 -18.31
N ASP A 61 3.56 0.30 -17.76
CA ASP A 61 2.13 0.10 -17.97
C ASP A 61 1.28 0.70 -16.84
N THR A 62 0.00 0.93 -17.15
CA THR A 62 -1.01 1.31 -16.17
C THR A 62 -1.22 0.20 -15.16
N ILE A 63 -1.26 0.55 -13.87
CA ILE A 63 -1.64 -0.38 -12.81
C ILE A 63 -3.18 -0.45 -12.76
N HIS A 64 -3.71 -1.65 -12.97
CA HIS A 64 -5.16 -1.90 -12.95
C HIS A 64 -5.48 -3.31 -12.44
N PRO A 65 -6.67 -3.53 -11.87
CA PRO A 65 -7.08 -4.85 -11.41
C PRO A 65 -7.46 -5.73 -12.61
N MET A 66 -7.23 -7.03 -12.44
CA MET A 66 -7.69 -8.06 -13.38
C MET A 66 -8.13 -9.30 -12.58
N PRO A 67 -9.03 -10.12 -13.14
CA PRO A 67 -9.31 -11.43 -12.56
C PRO A 67 -8.02 -12.25 -12.39
N PHE A 68 -7.98 -13.11 -11.38
CA PHE A 68 -6.83 -13.99 -11.16
C PHE A 68 -6.41 -14.72 -12.47
N PRO A 69 -5.13 -14.73 -12.82
CA PRO A 69 -3.94 -14.33 -12.02
C PRO A 69 -3.54 -12.84 -12.11
N GLY A 70 -4.40 -11.93 -12.52
CA GLY A 70 -4.08 -10.51 -12.56
C GLY A 70 -4.02 -9.85 -11.17
N ILE A 71 -3.69 -8.55 -11.11
CA ILE A 71 -3.58 -7.81 -9.86
C ILE A 71 -4.92 -7.84 -9.12
N ASN A 72 -4.86 -8.28 -7.86
CA ASN A 72 -6.04 -8.31 -7.01
C ASN A 72 -6.57 -6.88 -6.80
N ILE A 73 -7.89 -6.72 -6.99
CA ILE A 73 -8.56 -5.42 -6.86
C ILE A 73 -8.34 -4.76 -5.50
N ASP A 74 -8.20 -5.53 -4.43
CA ASP A 74 -7.95 -5.01 -3.09
C ASP A 74 -6.49 -4.55 -2.90
N ASN A 75 -5.57 -4.97 -3.77
CA ASN A 75 -4.18 -4.55 -3.75
C ASN A 75 -3.93 -3.26 -4.54
N VAL A 76 -4.79 -2.93 -5.52
CA VAL A 76 -4.63 -1.75 -6.38
C VAL A 76 -4.44 -0.44 -5.60
N PRO A 77 -5.22 -0.11 -4.55
CA PRO A 77 -5.04 1.13 -3.81
C PRO A 77 -3.66 1.27 -3.16
N PHE A 78 -3.01 0.17 -2.75
CA PHE A 78 -1.67 0.22 -2.15
C PHE A 78 -0.60 0.69 -3.13
N PHE A 79 -0.80 0.42 -4.42
CA PHE A 79 0.10 0.93 -5.46
C PHE A 79 0.11 2.46 -5.56
N ALA A 80 -0.90 3.17 -5.02
CA ALA A 80 -0.86 4.64 -4.97
C ALA A 80 0.24 5.15 -4.03
N ALA A 81 0.41 4.56 -2.85
CA ALA A 81 1.50 4.92 -1.94
C ALA A 81 2.86 4.49 -2.50
N ILE A 82 2.93 3.33 -3.16
CA ILE A 82 4.15 2.82 -3.80
C ILE A 82 4.55 3.74 -4.97
N ALA A 83 3.60 4.10 -5.84
CA ALA A 83 3.82 5.02 -6.95
C ALA A 83 4.24 6.41 -6.47
N ALA A 84 3.64 6.90 -5.37
CA ALA A 84 4.04 8.15 -4.76
C ALA A 84 5.46 8.13 -4.17
N ALA A 85 6.02 6.95 -3.89
CA ALA A 85 7.41 6.77 -3.49
C ALA A 85 8.38 6.54 -4.67
N ALA A 86 7.87 6.17 -5.85
CA ALA A 86 8.66 5.86 -7.04
C ALA A 86 9.02 7.11 -7.83
N HIS A 87 10.10 7.06 -8.62
CA HIS A 87 10.44 8.13 -9.57
C HIS A 87 9.62 8.01 -10.85
N GLY A 88 8.95 9.08 -11.24
CA GLY A 88 8.17 9.17 -12.47
C GLY A 88 6.66 9.24 -12.24
N THR A 89 5.89 9.07 -13.31
CA THR A 89 4.42 9.18 -13.30
C THR A 89 3.81 7.80 -13.50
N THR A 90 2.95 7.40 -12.60
CA THR A 90 2.20 6.13 -12.67
C THR A 90 0.72 6.42 -12.86
N MET A 91 0.08 5.76 -13.83
CA MET A 91 -1.37 5.74 -13.94
C MET A 91 -1.93 4.56 -13.14
N ILE A 92 -2.92 4.81 -12.30
CA ILE A 92 -3.70 3.78 -11.61
C ILE A 92 -5.12 3.87 -12.12
N HIS A 93 -5.65 2.74 -12.61
CA HIS A 93 -7.00 2.63 -13.12
C HIS A 93 -7.80 1.60 -12.31
N ASP A 94 -8.57 2.08 -11.35
CA ASP A 94 -9.40 1.28 -10.45
C ASP A 94 -10.84 1.21 -10.99
N TRP A 95 -11.07 0.36 -11.97
CA TRP A 95 -12.31 0.32 -12.76
C TRP A 95 -13.42 -0.54 -12.15
N VAL A 96 -13.14 -1.32 -11.12
CA VAL A 96 -14.13 -2.26 -10.55
C VAL A 96 -15.00 -1.60 -9.49
N TYR A 97 -14.44 -0.70 -8.66
CA TYR A 97 -15.22 0.00 -7.64
C TYR A 97 -15.49 1.45 -8.05
N ASP A 98 -16.76 1.81 -8.10
CA ASP A 98 -17.17 3.18 -8.39
C ASP A 98 -16.60 4.17 -7.38
N ASN A 99 -15.97 5.22 -7.90
CA ASN A 99 -15.46 6.35 -7.13
C ASN A 99 -14.36 6.01 -6.10
N ARG A 100 -13.79 4.79 -6.05
CA ARG A 100 -12.74 4.46 -5.08
C ARG A 100 -11.45 5.23 -5.34
N ALA A 101 -11.13 5.50 -6.61
CA ALA A 101 -9.95 6.27 -6.98
C ALA A 101 -9.94 7.69 -6.41
N ILE A 102 -11.12 8.29 -6.17
CA ILE A 102 -11.26 9.61 -5.57
C ILE A 102 -10.60 9.68 -4.19
N TYR A 103 -10.73 8.62 -3.37
CA TYR A 103 -10.13 8.60 -2.03
C TYR A 103 -8.59 8.58 -2.06
N LEU A 104 -7.95 8.19 -3.17
CA LEU A 104 -6.50 8.23 -3.30
C LEU A 104 -5.99 9.68 -3.38
N THR A 105 -6.83 10.63 -3.80
CA THR A 105 -6.46 12.05 -3.83
C THR A 105 -6.23 12.64 -2.44
N GLU A 106 -6.74 12.00 -1.38
CA GLU A 106 -6.49 12.42 0.00
C GLU A 106 -5.00 12.37 0.36
N LEU A 107 -4.19 11.56 -0.34
CA LEU A 107 -2.74 11.54 -0.17
C LEU A 107 -2.08 12.89 -0.52
N THR A 108 -2.75 13.77 -1.26
CA THR A 108 -2.25 15.14 -1.56
C THR A 108 -2.08 15.96 -0.27
N ARG A 109 -2.90 15.71 0.74
CA ARG A 109 -2.79 16.36 2.05
C ARG A 109 -1.49 15.97 2.77
N LEU A 110 -0.96 14.79 2.47
CA LEU A 110 0.32 14.29 2.96
C LEU A 110 1.49 14.67 2.05
N GLY A 111 1.24 15.45 0.99
CA GLY A 111 2.27 15.98 0.08
C GLY A 111 2.42 15.25 -1.24
N ALA A 112 1.63 14.21 -1.52
CA ALA A 112 1.68 13.51 -2.81
C ALA A 112 1.13 14.40 -3.95
N ASP A 113 1.72 14.28 -5.14
CA ASP A 113 1.20 14.89 -6.36
C ASP A 113 0.31 13.84 -7.08
N ILE A 114 -1.00 13.96 -6.87
CA ILE A 114 -2.00 13.07 -7.46
C ILE A 114 -3.04 13.90 -8.21
N LYS A 115 -3.28 13.53 -9.46
CA LYS A 115 -4.29 14.13 -10.31
C LYS A 115 -5.39 13.13 -10.61
N LEU A 116 -6.62 13.45 -10.22
CA LEU A 116 -7.81 12.70 -10.62
C LEU A 116 -8.13 13.01 -12.07
N LEU A 117 -8.17 12.00 -12.93
CA LEU A 117 -8.57 12.14 -14.32
C LEU A 117 -10.08 11.93 -14.49
N ASP A 118 -10.61 10.96 -13.79
CA ASP A 118 -12.03 10.62 -13.70
C ASP A 118 -12.27 9.76 -12.43
N PRO A 119 -13.53 9.32 -12.15
CA PRO A 119 -13.85 8.55 -10.94
C PRO A 119 -13.03 7.27 -10.74
N HIS A 120 -12.38 6.76 -11.78
CA HIS A 120 -11.65 5.50 -11.77
C HIS A 120 -10.15 5.64 -11.99
N ARG A 121 -9.66 6.79 -12.50
CA ARG A 121 -8.27 6.95 -12.90
C ARG A 121 -7.59 8.11 -12.18
N VAL A 122 -6.40 7.81 -11.66
CA VAL A 122 -5.50 8.82 -11.09
C VAL A 122 -4.13 8.72 -11.71
N LEU A 123 -3.46 9.88 -11.87
CA LEU A 123 -2.03 9.96 -12.12
C LEU A 123 -1.33 10.28 -10.81
N VAL A 124 -0.31 9.52 -10.48
CA VAL A 124 0.52 9.70 -9.30
C VAL A 124 1.93 10.06 -9.76
N GLN A 125 2.41 11.25 -9.39
CA GLN A 125 3.76 11.71 -9.68
C GLN A 125 4.62 11.57 -8.42
N GLY A 126 5.67 10.78 -8.46
CA GLY A 126 6.64 10.65 -7.37
C GLY A 126 8.08 11.06 -7.77
N PRO A 127 9.03 11.07 -6.83
CA PRO A 127 8.85 10.68 -5.43
C PRO A 127 8.27 11.80 -4.56
N THR A 128 7.43 11.41 -3.61
CA THR A 128 6.79 12.32 -2.66
C THR A 128 7.70 12.62 -1.46
N ARG A 129 7.76 13.90 -1.08
CA ARG A 129 8.26 14.30 0.24
C ARG A 129 7.07 14.32 1.22
N TRP A 130 6.89 13.21 1.92
CA TRP A 130 5.79 13.06 2.86
C TRP A 130 5.85 14.08 4.00
N ARG A 131 4.69 14.62 4.39
CA ARG A 131 4.51 15.55 5.50
C ARG A 131 3.37 15.10 6.40
N ALA A 132 3.51 15.36 7.70
CA ALA A 132 2.47 15.07 8.67
C ALA A 132 1.21 15.90 8.42
N ALA A 133 0.05 15.32 8.68
CA ALA A 133 -1.24 15.98 8.57
C ALA A 133 -2.26 15.40 9.54
N GLU A 134 -3.29 16.20 9.83
CA GLU A 134 -4.51 15.73 10.49
C GLU A 134 -5.59 15.51 9.42
N MET A 135 -6.21 14.34 9.44
CA MET A 135 -7.17 13.90 8.43
C MET A 135 -8.31 13.10 9.05
N VAL A 136 -9.45 13.12 8.37
CA VAL A 136 -10.56 12.20 8.65
C VAL A 136 -10.40 10.97 7.76
N CYS A 137 -10.55 9.80 8.35
CA CYS A 137 -10.47 8.53 7.63
C CYS A 137 -11.57 8.42 6.57
N PRO A 138 -11.27 8.11 5.31
CA PRO A 138 -12.29 7.88 4.30
C PRO A 138 -13.12 6.63 4.62
N PRO A 139 -14.36 6.52 4.13
CA PRO A 139 -15.24 5.38 4.41
C PRO A 139 -14.82 4.09 3.69
N ALA A 140 -13.82 4.15 2.82
CA ALA A 140 -13.31 3.01 2.06
C ALA A 140 -12.09 2.39 2.75
N LEU A 141 -12.16 1.08 3.03
CA LEU A 141 -11.20 0.35 3.86
C LEU A 141 -9.76 0.43 3.32
N ARG A 142 -9.54 0.09 2.04
CA ARG A 142 -8.18 0.04 1.47
C ARG A 142 -7.55 1.43 1.36
N PRO A 143 -8.23 2.47 0.83
CA PRO A 143 -7.72 3.84 0.87
C PRO A 143 -7.39 4.34 2.28
N ALA A 144 -8.20 3.99 3.29
CA ALA A 144 -7.93 4.35 4.69
C ALA A 144 -6.60 3.80 5.18
N VAL A 145 -6.30 2.53 4.90
CA VAL A 145 -5.02 1.91 5.26
C VAL A 145 -3.86 2.50 4.46
N VAL A 146 -4.06 2.82 3.18
CA VAL A 146 -3.06 3.49 2.35
C VAL A 146 -2.67 4.85 2.94
N ILE A 147 -3.63 5.63 3.43
CA ILE A 147 -3.38 6.91 4.12
C ILE A 147 -2.57 6.67 5.40
N LEU A 148 -2.94 5.68 6.23
CA LEU A 148 -2.19 5.33 7.43
C LEU A 148 -0.72 4.98 7.11
N LEU A 149 -0.48 4.16 6.08
CA LEU A 149 0.87 3.79 5.65
C LEU A 149 1.67 5.00 5.15
N ALA A 150 1.03 5.92 4.43
CA ALA A 150 1.67 7.17 3.99
C ALA A 150 1.99 8.09 5.18
N MET A 151 1.14 8.13 6.21
CA MET A 151 1.41 8.86 7.46
C MET A 151 2.64 8.30 8.19
N LEU A 152 2.86 6.98 8.18
CA LEU A 152 4.06 6.36 8.78
C LEU A 152 5.36 6.75 8.04
N ALA A 153 5.28 7.15 6.78
CA ALA A 153 6.42 7.64 6.02
C ALA A 153 6.71 9.13 6.25
N ALA A 154 5.76 9.87 6.83
CA ALA A 154 5.88 11.30 7.06
C ALA A 154 6.75 11.60 8.30
N LYS A 155 7.50 12.70 8.25
CA LYS A 155 8.19 13.22 9.43
C LYS A 155 7.20 14.00 10.30
N GLY A 156 7.24 13.77 11.62
CA GLY A 156 6.37 14.40 12.60
C GLY A 156 5.15 13.54 12.95
N THR A 157 4.21 14.10 13.70
CA THR A 157 3.01 13.38 14.16
C THR A 157 1.85 13.67 13.23
N SER A 158 1.22 12.61 12.73
CA SER A 158 -0.03 12.68 11.97
C SER A 158 -1.20 12.19 12.85
N VAL A 159 -2.39 12.71 12.59
CA VAL A 159 -3.62 12.30 13.27
C VAL A 159 -4.63 11.82 12.24
N LEU A 160 -5.09 10.57 12.37
CA LEU A 160 -6.16 10.00 11.56
C LEU A 160 -7.40 9.77 12.43
N ARG A 161 -8.47 10.54 12.17
CA ARG A 161 -9.73 10.47 12.91
C ARG A 161 -10.71 9.48 12.29
N ASN A 162 -11.63 8.96 13.09
CA ASN A 162 -12.72 8.07 12.65
C ASN A 162 -12.22 6.77 12.01
N VAL A 163 -11.24 6.13 12.63
CA VAL A 163 -10.57 4.92 12.12
C VAL A 163 -11.40 3.64 12.21
N TYR A 164 -12.69 3.74 12.54
CA TYR A 164 -13.59 2.59 12.65
C TYR A 164 -13.54 1.68 11.41
N VAL A 165 -13.43 2.28 10.22
CA VAL A 165 -13.39 1.51 8.97
C VAL A 165 -12.15 0.61 8.89
N ILE A 166 -11.02 1.03 9.45
CA ILE A 166 -9.80 0.21 9.53
C ILE A 166 -10.03 -0.95 10.51
N ASN A 167 -10.52 -0.64 11.72
CA ASN A 167 -10.69 -1.63 12.79
C ASN A 167 -11.68 -2.74 12.44
N ARG A 168 -12.67 -2.47 11.59
CA ARG A 168 -13.60 -3.50 11.14
C ARG A 168 -13.00 -4.49 10.13
N GLY A 169 -11.92 -4.14 9.44
CA GLY A 169 -11.33 -4.94 8.36
C GLY A 169 -9.92 -5.45 8.63
N TYR A 170 -9.25 -4.90 9.64
CA TYR A 170 -7.91 -5.31 10.08
C TYR A 170 -7.90 -5.46 11.59
N GLU A 171 -7.64 -6.66 12.06
CA GLU A 171 -7.51 -6.98 13.48
C GLU A 171 -6.22 -6.37 14.03
N ASP A 172 -6.35 -5.55 15.09
CA ASP A 172 -5.26 -4.96 15.86
C ASP A 172 -4.12 -4.34 15.01
N LEU A 173 -4.48 -3.65 13.92
CA LEU A 173 -3.51 -3.16 12.94
C LEU A 173 -2.46 -2.24 13.58
N ALA A 174 -2.85 -1.35 14.48
CA ALA A 174 -1.94 -0.44 15.17
C ALA A 174 -0.91 -1.21 16.01
N GLU A 175 -1.35 -2.19 16.80
CA GLU A 175 -0.47 -3.03 17.63
C GLU A 175 0.49 -3.85 16.76
N ARG A 176 -0.03 -4.43 15.67
CA ARG A 176 0.78 -5.22 14.71
C ARG A 176 1.83 -4.37 14.01
N LEU A 177 1.51 -3.14 13.61
CA LEU A 177 2.48 -2.22 13.04
C LEU A 177 3.49 -1.76 14.09
N ASN A 178 3.06 -1.51 15.34
CA ASN A 178 3.96 -1.15 16.43
C ASN A 178 4.94 -2.29 16.75
N SER A 179 4.53 -3.54 16.65
CA SER A 179 5.41 -4.71 16.87
C SER A 179 6.58 -4.80 15.87
N ILE A 180 6.48 -4.10 14.74
CA ILE A 180 7.54 -4.01 13.72
C ILE A 180 8.18 -2.62 13.64
N GLY A 181 7.97 -1.77 14.65
CA GLY A 181 8.68 -0.50 14.84
C GLY A 181 7.91 0.76 14.49
N ALA A 182 6.62 0.69 14.16
CA ALA A 182 5.78 1.89 14.08
C ALA A 182 5.55 2.49 15.48
N GLN A 183 5.11 3.74 15.52
CA GLN A 183 4.72 4.46 16.74
C GLN A 183 3.31 4.99 16.56
N ILE A 184 2.31 4.14 16.84
CA ILE A 184 0.89 4.46 16.69
C ILE A 184 0.23 4.40 18.07
N GLU A 185 -0.40 5.49 18.45
CA GLU A 185 -1.26 5.57 19.63
C GLU A 185 -2.72 5.61 19.20
N THR A 186 -3.57 4.86 19.89
CA THR A 186 -5.01 4.83 19.59
C THR A 186 -5.77 5.46 20.76
N PHE A 187 -6.55 6.49 20.45
CA PHE A 187 -7.42 7.16 21.41
C PHE A 187 -8.87 6.85 21.08
N ARG A 188 -9.70 6.70 22.10
CA ARG A 188 -11.16 6.69 21.96
C ARG A 188 -11.68 8.03 22.46
N ASP A 189 -12.43 8.74 21.61
CA ASP A 189 -13.21 9.87 22.07
C ASP A 189 -14.31 9.31 22.99
N ILE A 190 -14.37 9.85 24.21
CA ILE A 190 -15.35 9.48 25.25
C ILE A 190 -16.65 10.23 24.96
#